data_4dfebf2fa0356c6e6219e535660473a9
#
_entry.id   4dfebf2fa0356c6e6219e535660473a9
#
_cell.length_a   1.000
_cell.length_b   1.000
_cell.length_c   1.000
_cell.angle_alpha   90.00
_cell.angle_beta   90.00
_cell.angle_gamma   90.00
#
_symmetry.space_group_name_H-M   'P 1'
#
loop_
_entity.id
_entity.type
_entity.pdbx_description
1 polymer ?
#
loop_
_entity_poly.entity_id
_entity_poly.type
_entity_poly.pdbx_seq_one_letter_code
_entity_poly.pdbx_strand_id
1 'polypeptide(L)'
;AFYVEGIRNVPLLLWIVLVYAVMSEGMPQPKDFREGGDAVMFLSDSVAITNRGIYIPGPIWGENSGILIAVFIASIIGAFAYRRYAKKLLFDTGRLLPMVWPAIAIAFVPVIVAQFVLGQPVTLSYPELGGFNFKGGIQISNPLVALWIALSLYTGAFIAEIVRAGIMAVSNGQ
;
A
#
# COMPACT_ATOMS: atom_id res chain seq x y z
N ALA A 1 0.81 24.81 -13.94
CA ALA A 1 -0.36 25.34 -14.68
C ALA A 1 -0.98 24.26 -15.59
N PHE A 2 -0.26 23.78 -16.62
CA PHE A 2 -0.82 22.86 -17.65
C PHE A 2 -1.45 21.58 -17.09
N TYR A 3 -0.78 20.90 -16.16
CA TYR A 3 -1.29 19.68 -15.50
C TYR A 3 -2.63 19.93 -14.79
N VAL A 4 -2.70 20.96 -13.95
CA VAL A 4 -3.89 21.28 -13.15
C VAL A 4 -5.07 21.67 -14.05
N GLU A 5 -4.83 22.50 -15.06
CA GLU A 5 -5.85 22.93 -16.01
C GLU A 5 -6.37 21.76 -16.87
N GLY A 6 -5.47 20.90 -17.34
CA GLY A 6 -5.83 19.72 -18.12
C GLY A 6 -6.70 18.75 -17.34
N ILE A 7 -6.34 18.45 -16.08
CA ILE A 7 -7.11 17.50 -15.28
C ILE A 7 -8.45 18.07 -14.83
N ARG A 8 -8.52 19.34 -14.43
CA ARG A 8 -9.75 19.97 -13.94
C ARG A 8 -10.81 20.16 -15.01
N ASN A 9 -10.40 20.41 -16.25
CA ASN A 9 -11.34 20.70 -17.36
C ASN A 9 -12.01 19.44 -17.93
N VAL A 10 -11.57 18.27 -17.53
CA VAL A 10 -12.14 16.99 -17.95
C VAL A 10 -12.85 16.35 -16.75
N PRO A 11 -14.10 15.88 -16.91
CA PRO A 11 -14.80 15.17 -15.83
C PRO A 11 -14.02 13.97 -15.31
N LEU A 12 -14.04 13.75 -13.98
CA LEU A 12 -13.35 12.62 -13.34
C LEU A 12 -13.68 11.27 -13.97
N LEU A 13 -14.95 11.07 -14.37
CA LEU A 13 -15.39 9.83 -15.00
C LEU A 13 -14.60 9.51 -16.28
N LEU A 14 -14.30 10.52 -17.10
CA LEU A 14 -13.52 10.32 -18.32
C LEU A 14 -12.07 9.91 -18.02
N TRP A 15 -11.49 10.45 -16.95
CA TRP A 15 -10.16 10.00 -16.49
C TRP A 15 -10.17 8.55 -16.03
N ILE A 16 -11.21 8.13 -15.29
CA ILE A 16 -11.35 6.72 -14.85
C ILE A 16 -11.44 5.80 -16.07
N VAL A 17 -12.29 6.16 -17.04
CA VAL A 17 -12.48 5.37 -18.27
C VAL A 17 -11.19 5.32 -19.09
N LEU A 18 -10.48 6.45 -19.22
CA LEU A 18 -9.21 6.51 -19.96
C LEU A 18 -8.15 5.60 -19.31
N VAL A 19 -7.94 5.72 -18.00
CA VAL A 19 -6.94 4.88 -17.28
C VAL A 19 -7.33 3.41 -17.37
N TYR A 20 -8.62 3.09 -17.21
CA TYR A 20 -9.13 1.72 -17.38
C TYR A 20 -8.87 1.17 -18.78
N ALA A 21 -9.15 1.95 -19.83
CA ALA A 21 -8.90 1.55 -21.21
C ALA A 21 -7.40 1.30 -21.46
N VAL A 22 -6.52 2.21 -21.01
CA VAL A 22 -5.06 2.04 -21.11
C VAL A 22 -4.61 0.77 -20.40
N MET A 23 -5.12 0.47 -19.22
CA MET A 23 -4.76 -0.75 -18.51
C MET A 23 -5.30 -2.02 -19.16
N SER A 24 -6.52 -1.97 -19.69
CA SER A 24 -7.18 -3.15 -20.27
C SER A 24 -6.69 -3.50 -21.68
N GLU A 25 -6.27 -2.50 -22.45
CA GLU A 25 -5.85 -2.67 -23.85
C GLU A 25 -4.32 -2.58 -24.01
N GLY A 26 -3.65 -1.74 -23.21
CA GLY A 26 -2.22 -1.49 -23.32
C GLY A 26 -1.34 -2.43 -22.50
N MET A 27 -1.89 -3.17 -21.52
CA MET A 27 -1.12 -4.08 -20.70
C MET A 27 -1.09 -5.49 -21.29
N PRO A 28 0.00 -6.27 -21.04
CA PRO A 28 0.16 -7.62 -21.57
C PRO A 28 -0.94 -8.56 -21.04
N GLN A 29 -1.31 -9.53 -21.86
CA GLN A 29 -2.23 -10.58 -21.45
C GLN A 29 -1.49 -11.67 -20.65
N PRO A 30 -2.18 -12.40 -19.76
CA PRO A 30 -1.54 -13.51 -19.01
C PRO A 30 -0.82 -14.53 -19.89
N LYS A 31 -1.26 -14.74 -21.13
CA LYS A 31 -0.61 -15.64 -22.09
C LYS A 31 0.78 -15.16 -22.51
N ASP A 32 1.03 -13.85 -22.47
CA ASP A 32 2.29 -13.24 -22.93
C ASP A 32 3.42 -13.43 -21.91
N PHE A 33 3.10 -13.94 -20.71
CA PHE A 33 4.06 -14.35 -19.66
C PHE A 33 4.51 -15.81 -19.76
N ARG A 34 4.09 -16.54 -20.79
CA ARG A 34 4.55 -17.91 -21.04
C ARG A 34 5.96 -17.93 -21.63
N GLU A 35 6.60 -19.08 -21.59
CA GLU A 35 7.89 -19.30 -22.26
C GLU A 35 7.82 -18.85 -23.73
N GLY A 36 8.73 -17.94 -24.11
CA GLY A 36 8.75 -17.32 -25.43
C GLY A 36 7.82 -16.11 -25.62
N GLY A 37 7.12 -15.65 -24.58
CA GLY A 37 6.34 -14.42 -24.61
C GLY A 37 7.18 -13.18 -24.30
N ASP A 38 6.63 -12.00 -24.65
CA ASP A 38 7.33 -10.71 -24.51
C ASP A 38 7.18 -10.06 -23.13
N ALA A 39 6.35 -10.64 -22.23
CA ALA A 39 6.07 -10.08 -20.91
C ALA A 39 6.86 -10.76 -19.80
N VAL A 40 7.36 -9.95 -18.87
CA VAL A 40 8.15 -10.41 -17.72
C VAL A 40 7.48 -9.97 -16.42
N MET A 41 7.53 -10.83 -15.41
CA MET A 41 7.10 -10.47 -14.06
C MET A 41 8.14 -9.57 -13.38
N PHE A 42 7.68 -8.71 -12.49
CA PHE A 42 8.52 -7.78 -11.74
C PHE A 42 8.89 -8.36 -10.37
N LEU A 43 9.92 -7.78 -9.73
CA LEU A 43 10.37 -8.10 -8.37
C LEU A 43 10.62 -9.60 -8.16
N SER A 44 11.52 -10.18 -8.97
CA SER A 44 11.87 -11.61 -8.90
C SER A 44 10.62 -12.51 -8.99
N ASP A 45 9.83 -12.30 -10.03
CA ASP A 45 8.63 -13.07 -10.35
C ASP A 45 7.51 -13.01 -9.29
N SER A 46 7.52 -11.91 -8.49
CA SER A 46 6.53 -11.73 -7.43
C SER A 46 5.33 -10.88 -7.84
N VAL A 47 5.46 -10.04 -8.87
CA VAL A 47 4.40 -9.10 -9.29
C VAL A 47 4.17 -9.22 -10.79
N ALA A 48 2.92 -9.42 -11.19
CA ALA A 48 2.51 -9.40 -12.59
C ALA A 48 1.51 -8.27 -12.85
N ILE A 49 1.81 -7.43 -13.85
CA ILE A 49 0.90 -6.37 -14.31
C ILE A 49 0.31 -6.82 -15.64
N THR A 50 -1.01 -7.02 -15.67
CA THR A 50 -1.70 -7.58 -16.81
C THR A 50 -2.93 -6.75 -17.21
N ASN A 51 -3.47 -7.03 -18.38
CA ASN A 51 -4.73 -6.44 -18.82
C ASN A 51 -5.96 -6.86 -17.98
N ARG A 52 -5.80 -7.80 -17.03
CA ARG A 52 -6.86 -8.28 -16.12
C ARG A 52 -6.70 -7.76 -14.69
N GLY A 53 -5.56 -7.16 -14.36
CA GLY A 53 -5.25 -6.64 -13.04
C GLY A 53 -3.77 -6.75 -12.71
N ILE A 54 -3.45 -6.27 -11.52
CA ILE A 54 -2.14 -6.38 -10.91
C ILE A 54 -2.19 -7.54 -9.92
N TYR A 55 -1.29 -8.49 -10.07
CA TYR A 55 -1.14 -9.64 -9.18
C TYR A 55 0.07 -9.43 -8.28
N ILE A 56 -0.15 -9.48 -6.98
CA ILE A 56 0.88 -9.30 -5.95
C ILE A 56 0.88 -10.49 -4.99
N PRO A 57 1.97 -10.76 -4.26
CA PRO A 57 1.96 -11.77 -3.21
C PRO A 57 0.88 -11.50 -2.18
N GLY A 58 0.14 -12.53 -1.81
CA GLY A 58 -0.93 -12.46 -0.83
C GLY A 58 -0.65 -13.31 0.41
N PRO A 59 -1.08 -12.90 1.61
CA PRO A 59 -0.93 -13.71 2.80
C PRO A 59 -1.89 -14.90 2.77
N ILE A 60 -1.37 -16.08 3.07
CA ILE A 60 -2.16 -17.27 3.40
C ILE A 60 -2.19 -17.40 4.93
N TRP A 61 -3.39 -17.47 5.47
CA TRP A 61 -3.64 -17.62 6.90
C TRP A 61 -3.76 -19.12 7.23
N GLY A 62 -2.72 -19.67 7.87
CA GLY A 62 -2.68 -21.05 8.32
C GLY A 62 -3.17 -21.23 9.76
N GLU A 63 -2.96 -22.43 10.29
CA GLU A 63 -3.22 -22.73 11.69
C GLU A 63 -2.42 -21.80 12.60
N ASN A 64 -2.97 -21.43 13.75
CA ASN A 64 -2.39 -20.48 14.71
C ASN A 64 -2.27 -19.02 14.24
N SER A 65 -2.78 -18.65 13.06
CA SER A 65 -2.80 -17.26 12.61
C SER A 65 -3.58 -16.35 13.56
N GLY A 66 -4.64 -16.86 14.22
CA GLY A 66 -5.38 -16.15 15.27
C GLY A 66 -4.50 -15.79 16.47
N ILE A 67 -3.58 -16.66 16.87
CA ILE A 67 -2.63 -16.40 17.96
C ILE A 67 -1.67 -15.30 17.53
N LEU A 68 -1.16 -15.34 16.30
CA LEU A 68 -0.28 -14.30 15.77
C LEU A 68 -0.97 -12.92 15.76
N ILE A 69 -2.26 -12.86 15.36
CA ILE A 69 -3.05 -11.63 15.41
C ILE A 69 -3.19 -11.13 16.85
N ALA A 70 -3.47 -12.01 17.81
CA ALA A 70 -3.56 -11.64 19.22
C ALA A 70 -2.24 -11.09 19.75
N VAL A 71 -1.10 -11.71 19.42
CA VAL A 71 0.24 -11.19 19.74
C VAL A 71 0.48 -9.83 19.10
N PHE A 72 0.09 -9.63 17.84
CA PHE A 72 0.21 -8.34 17.17
C PHE A 72 -0.58 -7.24 17.88
N ILE A 73 -1.84 -7.49 18.23
CA ILE A 73 -2.68 -6.54 18.97
C ILE A 73 -2.07 -6.23 20.35
N ALA A 74 -1.64 -7.26 21.09
CA ALA A 74 -1.00 -7.09 22.39
C ALA A 74 0.31 -6.28 22.29
N SER A 75 1.11 -6.50 21.26
CA SER A 75 2.35 -5.76 20.98
C SER A 75 2.09 -4.28 20.70
N ILE A 76 1.06 -3.97 19.92
CA ILE A 76 0.64 -2.58 19.66
C ILE A 76 0.19 -1.90 20.95
N ILE A 77 -0.65 -2.57 21.76
CA ILE A 77 -1.09 -2.05 23.06
C ILE A 77 0.12 -1.81 23.97
N GLY A 78 1.07 -2.76 24.03
CA GLY A 78 2.30 -2.65 24.79
C GLY A 78 3.17 -1.47 24.35
N ALA A 79 3.30 -1.24 23.05
CA ALA A 79 4.03 -0.09 22.51
C ALA A 79 3.39 1.25 22.89
N PHE A 80 2.05 1.34 22.85
CA PHE A 80 1.33 2.53 23.33
C PHE A 80 1.48 2.73 24.84
N ALA A 81 1.38 1.65 25.63
CA ALA A 81 1.57 1.71 27.08
C ALA A 81 2.99 2.17 27.44
N TYR A 82 4.01 1.65 26.76
CA TYR A 82 5.39 2.10 26.92
C TYR A 82 5.56 3.59 26.60
N ARG A 83 5.01 4.07 25.50
CA ARG A 83 5.10 5.49 25.14
C ARG A 83 4.42 6.40 26.17
N ARG A 84 3.26 5.98 26.71
CA ARG A 84 2.59 6.70 27.79
C ARG A 84 3.43 6.70 29.06
N TYR A 85 4.01 5.56 29.44
CA TYR A 85 4.89 5.45 30.59
C TYR A 85 6.14 6.32 30.46
N ALA A 86 6.83 6.25 29.33
CA ALA A 86 8.02 7.07 29.06
C ALA A 86 7.72 8.56 29.11
N LYS A 87 6.57 8.98 28.57
CA LYS A 87 6.09 10.37 28.62
C LYS A 87 5.79 10.81 30.07
N LYS A 88 5.10 9.97 30.85
CA LYS A 88 4.82 10.25 32.25
C LYS A 88 6.11 10.39 33.06
N LEU A 89 7.06 9.47 32.89
CA LEU A 89 8.34 9.52 33.60
C LEU A 89 9.14 10.78 33.28
N LEU A 90 9.07 11.26 32.04
CA LEU A 90 9.68 12.52 31.64
C LEU A 90 9.08 13.71 32.40
N PHE A 91 7.77 13.75 32.57
CA PHE A 91 7.10 14.82 33.30
C PHE A 91 7.33 14.75 34.82
N ASP A 92 7.36 13.54 35.38
CA ASP A 92 7.46 13.34 36.84
C ASP A 92 8.92 13.46 37.34
N THR A 93 9.90 13.04 36.55
CA THR A 93 11.30 12.93 37.02
C THR A 93 12.34 13.65 36.16
N GLY A 94 11.92 14.22 35.01
CA GLY A 94 12.83 14.85 34.05
C GLY A 94 13.74 13.85 33.27
N ARG A 95 13.56 12.53 33.44
CA ARG A 95 14.35 11.52 32.73
C ARG A 95 13.85 11.32 31.31
N LEU A 96 14.75 11.53 30.34
CA LEU A 96 14.50 11.25 28.93
C LEU A 96 14.75 9.77 28.63
N LEU A 97 13.67 8.99 28.43
CA LEU A 97 13.76 7.66 27.84
C LEU A 97 13.61 7.73 26.33
N PRO A 98 14.35 6.89 25.57
CA PRO A 98 14.13 6.79 24.13
C PRO A 98 12.72 6.27 23.85
N MET A 99 11.87 7.10 23.21
CA MET A 99 10.45 6.75 23.02
C MET A 99 10.19 5.96 21.74
N VAL A 100 11.00 6.18 20.70
CA VAL A 100 10.72 5.67 19.36
C VAL A 100 11.21 4.22 19.20
N TRP A 101 12.50 3.99 19.37
CA TRP A 101 13.11 2.69 19.13
C TRP A 101 12.57 1.54 20.01
N PRO A 102 12.43 1.71 21.34
CA PRO A 102 11.82 0.66 22.15
C PRO A 102 10.34 0.42 21.81
N ALA A 103 9.59 1.45 21.46
CA ALA A 103 8.19 1.28 21.05
C ALA A 103 8.08 0.48 19.75
N ILE A 104 8.96 0.74 18.77
CA ILE A 104 9.05 -0.05 17.52
C ILE A 104 9.46 -1.50 17.84
N ALA A 105 10.45 -1.69 18.71
CA ALA A 105 10.88 -3.03 19.11
C ALA A 105 9.74 -3.81 19.79
N ILE A 106 9.01 -3.21 20.72
CA ILE A 106 7.85 -3.82 21.38
C ILE A 106 6.73 -4.14 20.39
N ALA A 107 6.54 -3.31 19.37
CA ALA A 107 5.48 -3.54 18.38
C ALA A 107 5.81 -4.69 17.41
N PHE A 108 7.07 -4.87 17.02
CA PHE A 108 7.43 -5.79 15.93
C PHE A 108 8.16 -7.05 16.40
N VAL A 109 9.05 -6.97 17.41
CA VAL A 109 9.86 -8.12 17.82
C VAL A 109 9.02 -9.30 18.32
N PRO A 110 7.98 -9.12 19.17
CA PRO A 110 7.16 -10.25 19.61
C PRO A 110 6.42 -10.93 18.45
N VAL A 111 6.00 -10.15 17.46
CA VAL A 111 5.29 -10.68 16.27
C VAL A 111 6.23 -11.51 15.41
N ILE A 112 7.44 -11.01 15.18
CA ILE A 112 8.47 -11.73 14.41
C ILE A 112 8.82 -13.04 15.13
N VAL A 113 9.06 -12.99 16.44
CA VAL A 113 9.36 -14.19 17.24
C VAL A 113 8.19 -15.18 17.17
N ALA A 114 6.95 -14.71 17.36
CA ALA A 114 5.78 -15.55 17.30
C ALA A 114 5.59 -16.18 15.91
N GLN A 115 5.88 -15.46 14.82
CA GLN A 115 5.85 -15.99 13.47
C GLN A 115 6.72 -17.24 13.30
N PHE A 116 7.93 -17.25 13.90
CA PHE A 116 8.83 -18.39 13.83
C PHE A 116 8.46 -19.48 14.83
N VAL A 117 8.12 -19.14 16.06
CA VAL A 117 7.79 -20.11 17.13
C VAL A 117 6.51 -20.89 16.81
N LEU A 118 5.53 -20.24 16.18
CA LEU A 118 4.25 -20.86 15.81
C LEU A 118 4.32 -21.64 14.48
N GLY A 119 5.51 -21.81 13.89
CA GLY A 119 5.68 -22.54 12.63
C GLY A 119 5.23 -21.79 11.39
N GLN A 120 5.41 -20.47 11.37
CA GLN A 120 5.07 -19.58 10.25
C GLN A 120 3.58 -19.64 9.87
N PRO A 121 2.67 -19.28 10.79
CA PRO A 121 1.22 -19.35 10.54
C PRO A 121 0.76 -18.41 9.43
N VAL A 122 1.57 -17.43 9.02
CA VAL A 122 1.31 -16.58 7.86
C VAL A 122 2.42 -16.78 6.84
N THR A 123 2.07 -17.29 5.68
CA THR A 123 2.97 -17.46 4.54
C THR A 123 2.51 -16.60 3.36
N LEU A 124 3.39 -16.36 2.40
CA LEU A 124 3.05 -15.62 1.19
C LEU A 124 2.76 -16.60 0.05
N SER A 125 1.61 -16.42 -0.59
CA SER A 125 1.30 -17.03 -1.87
C SER A 125 1.73 -16.08 -2.98
N TYR A 126 2.59 -16.55 -3.84
CA TYR A 126 3.03 -15.79 -5.00
C TYR A 126 2.09 -16.04 -6.19
N PRO A 127 1.90 -15.05 -7.07
CA PRO A 127 1.14 -15.26 -8.29
C PRO A 127 1.92 -16.16 -9.25
N GLU A 128 1.32 -17.25 -9.65
CA GLU A 128 1.86 -18.19 -10.62
C GLU A 128 0.95 -18.27 -11.85
N LEU A 129 1.54 -18.40 -13.03
CA LEU A 129 0.76 -18.50 -14.26
C LEU A 129 0.06 -19.87 -14.33
N GLY A 130 -1.25 -19.89 -14.14
CA GLY A 130 -2.10 -21.06 -14.12
C GLY A 130 -3.00 -21.16 -15.36
N GLY A 131 -2.50 -21.67 -16.48
CA GLY A 131 -3.31 -21.85 -17.69
C GLY A 131 -3.71 -20.53 -18.35
N PHE A 132 -4.95 -20.06 -18.14
CA PHE A 132 -5.48 -18.84 -18.80
C PHE A 132 -5.32 -17.56 -17.98
N ASN A 133 -4.91 -17.67 -16.71
CA ASN A 133 -4.77 -16.53 -15.81
C ASN A 133 -3.76 -16.84 -14.70
N PHE A 134 -3.35 -15.83 -13.94
CA PHE A 134 -2.57 -16.02 -12.73
C PHE A 134 -3.42 -16.64 -11.62
N LYS A 135 -2.81 -17.53 -10.82
CA LYS A 135 -3.36 -18.14 -9.62
C LYS A 135 -2.46 -17.81 -8.44
N GLY A 136 -3.02 -17.79 -7.24
CA GLY A 136 -2.29 -17.38 -6.03
C GLY A 136 -2.18 -15.86 -5.90
N GLY A 137 -1.67 -15.43 -4.76
CA GLY A 137 -1.56 -14.01 -4.43
C GLY A 137 -2.89 -13.27 -4.30
N ILE A 138 -2.82 -11.95 -4.40
CA ILE A 138 -3.98 -11.04 -4.43
C ILE A 138 -4.06 -10.41 -5.81
N GLN A 139 -5.23 -10.47 -6.41
CA GLN A 139 -5.53 -9.75 -7.64
C GLN A 139 -6.16 -8.40 -7.33
N ILE A 140 -5.52 -7.32 -7.76
CA ILE A 140 -6.07 -5.97 -7.74
C ILE A 140 -6.64 -5.70 -9.13
N SER A 141 -7.96 -5.57 -9.22
CA SER A 141 -8.65 -5.42 -10.52
C SER A 141 -8.35 -4.08 -11.19
N ASN A 142 -8.30 -4.05 -12.53
CA ASN A 142 -8.04 -2.83 -13.31
C ASN A 142 -9.02 -1.69 -12.99
N PRO A 143 -10.35 -1.92 -12.81
CA PRO A 143 -11.27 -0.85 -12.41
C PRO A 143 -10.89 -0.17 -11.08
N LEU A 144 -10.43 -0.95 -10.09
CA LEU A 144 -10.00 -0.40 -8.81
C LEU A 144 -8.73 0.45 -8.94
N VAL A 145 -7.76 -0.02 -9.71
CA VAL A 145 -6.51 0.72 -9.97
C VAL A 145 -6.80 2.00 -10.76
N ALA A 146 -7.66 1.91 -11.78
CA ALA A 146 -8.06 3.06 -12.57
C ALA A 146 -8.77 4.12 -11.73
N LEU A 147 -9.70 3.70 -10.88
CA LEU A 147 -10.38 4.59 -9.94
C LEU A 147 -9.39 5.27 -9.00
N TRP A 148 -8.48 4.50 -8.41
CA TRP A 148 -7.50 5.02 -7.46
C TRP A 148 -6.55 6.03 -8.09
N ILE A 149 -6.00 5.72 -9.27
CA ILE A 149 -5.09 6.62 -10.00
C ILE A 149 -5.82 7.89 -10.41
N ALA A 150 -6.97 7.75 -11.09
CA ALA A 150 -7.72 8.90 -11.59
C ALA A 150 -8.20 9.81 -10.45
N LEU A 151 -8.71 9.24 -9.36
CA LEU A 151 -9.15 10.00 -8.19
C LEU A 151 -7.98 10.71 -7.50
N SER A 152 -6.83 10.06 -7.36
CA SER A 152 -5.64 10.65 -6.74
C SER A 152 -5.12 11.82 -7.56
N LEU A 153 -5.00 11.67 -8.88
CA LEU A 153 -4.54 12.74 -9.77
C LEU A 153 -5.53 13.92 -9.80
N TYR A 154 -6.82 13.60 -9.88
CA TYR A 154 -7.88 14.61 -9.89
C TYR A 154 -7.93 15.42 -8.60
N THR A 155 -7.96 14.74 -7.45
CA THR A 155 -7.95 15.39 -6.14
C THR A 155 -6.67 16.18 -5.92
N GLY A 156 -5.51 15.64 -6.33
CA GLY A 156 -4.23 16.33 -6.26
C GLY A 156 -4.21 17.64 -7.06
N ALA A 157 -4.85 17.68 -8.23
CA ALA A 157 -4.96 18.89 -9.03
C ALA A 157 -5.79 19.99 -8.33
N PHE A 158 -6.89 19.62 -7.65
CA PHE A 158 -7.68 20.59 -6.87
C PHE A 158 -6.92 21.09 -5.64
N ILE A 159 -6.24 20.21 -4.92
CA ILE A 159 -5.42 20.62 -3.76
C ILE A 159 -4.31 21.58 -4.21
N ALA A 160 -3.63 21.28 -5.30
CA ALA A 160 -2.58 22.14 -5.85
C ALA A 160 -3.10 23.56 -6.19
N GLU A 161 -4.32 23.67 -6.73
CA GLU A 161 -4.92 24.96 -7.05
C GLU A 161 -5.34 25.73 -5.78
N ILE A 162 -5.90 25.06 -4.79
CA ILE A 162 -6.25 25.68 -3.50
C ILE A 162 -4.99 26.24 -2.81
N VAL A 163 -3.91 25.45 -2.78
CA VAL A 163 -2.63 25.89 -2.22
C VAL A 163 -2.07 27.07 -2.98
N ARG A 164 -2.09 27.03 -4.31
CA ARG A 164 -1.64 28.13 -5.16
C ARG A 164 -2.44 29.41 -4.89
N ALA A 165 -3.76 29.31 -4.86
CA ALA A 165 -4.63 30.44 -4.58
C ALA A 165 -4.36 31.02 -3.19
N GLY A 166 -4.16 30.17 -2.19
CA GLY A 166 -3.81 30.60 -0.82
C GLY A 166 -2.49 31.36 -0.75
N ILE A 167 -1.44 30.85 -1.44
CA ILE A 167 -0.14 31.53 -1.52
C ILE A 167 -0.25 32.89 -2.21
N MET A 168 -1.00 32.97 -3.30
CA MET A 168 -1.19 34.22 -4.05
C MET A 168 -2.06 35.23 -3.33
N ALA A 169 -2.90 34.81 -2.39
CA ALA A 169 -3.75 35.70 -1.57
C ALA A 169 -2.96 36.44 -0.46
N VAL A 170 -1.77 35.92 -0.10
CA VAL A 170 -0.89 36.61 0.87
C VAL A 170 -0.22 37.77 0.16
N SER A 171 -0.50 39.02 0.63
CA SER A 171 0.10 40.21 0.06
C SER A 171 1.61 40.24 0.31
N ASN A 172 2.38 40.69 -0.70
CA ASN A 172 3.85 40.77 -0.67
C ASN A 172 4.37 41.83 0.35
N GLY A 173 3.57 42.29 1.29
CA GLY A 173 3.91 43.39 2.22
C GLY A 173 3.71 43.06 3.70
N GLN A 174 3.46 41.79 4.06
CA GLN A 174 3.38 41.40 5.49
C GLN A 174 4.43 40.35 5.82
#